data_734286553b7f5211e9620594de2556c2
#
_entry.id   734286553b7f5211e9620594de2556c2
#
_cell.length_a   1.000
_cell.length_b   1.000
_cell.length_c   1.000
_cell.angle_alpha   90.00
_cell.angle_beta   90.00
_cell.angle_gamma   90.00
#
_symmetry.space_group_name_H-M   'P 1'
#
loop_
_entity.id
_entity.type
_entity.pdbx_description
1 polymer ?
#
loop_
_entity_poly.entity_id
_entity_poly.type
_entity_poly.pdbx_seq_one_letter_code
_entity_poly.pdbx_strand_id
1 'polypeptide(L)'
;MKKRLSDLFSISNNTISSTQRAYLLDGAKGNFIKGEAIIFKKRLSGGMEYSESQYEIRQDCIVLTAAFDSGILLKYAYYYLLANKDLWNRLYVGTTRLTNLSQIDLGMIEIEYPSLSIQEKIIGLLDGISKAQENRVKSLRILSDFLLSYYLSLRSSYGRYWGKDIKVGNLVKGFCKKKSTKSFHDFGQIVPMPTGFELYAGKKYVFTVDTKCNPYFLSVALSASEMLHILLEDKLTIYNPLRLVSAIQNVQIRLPEDEVQREFENRYKQIDGIMKKMQESKDKLSRLFDILLYSLLLRGQEINELRINLLSDNPLIVTTDKYTYDDWRNISSLKGYNNKRASLYKYLDKGIVKQYFDSDSGKIKLVGRDTIHI
;
A
#
# COMPACT_ATOMS: atom_id res chain seq x y z
N MET A 1 -21.71 17.15 16.82
CA MET A 1 -23.07 17.03 16.22
C MET A 1 -23.19 15.69 15.53
N LYS A 2 -24.39 15.08 15.54
CA LYS A 2 -24.65 13.80 14.88
C LYS A 2 -25.81 13.94 13.90
N LYS A 3 -25.58 13.63 12.62
CA LYS A 3 -26.59 13.73 11.54
C LYS A 3 -26.41 12.59 10.53
N ARG A 4 -27.45 12.30 9.75
CA ARG A 4 -27.42 11.30 8.68
C ARG A 4 -26.70 11.84 7.44
N LEU A 5 -26.10 10.93 6.66
CA LEU A 5 -25.46 11.32 5.39
C LEU A 5 -26.44 12.00 4.42
N SER A 6 -27.70 11.53 4.39
CA SER A 6 -28.78 12.15 3.58
C SER A 6 -29.07 13.61 3.95
N ASP A 7 -28.84 13.99 5.22
CA ASP A 7 -29.11 15.34 5.71
C ASP A 7 -27.90 16.30 5.45
N LEU A 8 -26.73 15.72 5.19
CA LEU A 8 -25.46 16.44 5.05
C LEU A 8 -24.98 16.55 3.60
N PHE A 9 -25.36 15.57 2.78
CA PHE A 9 -24.83 15.43 1.42
C PHE A 9 -25.92 15.16 0.39
N SER A 10 -25.72 15.66 -0.81
CA SER A 10 -26.47 15.22 -1.98
C SER A 10 -25.94 13.85 -2.41
N ILE A 11 -26.82 12.85 -2.45
CA ILE A 11 -26.47 11.47 -2.79
C ILE A 11 -27.08 11.14 -4.15
N SER A 12 -26.25 10.82 -5.12
CA SER A 12 -26.68 10.46 -6.48
C SER A 12 -26.27 9.04 -6.85
N ASN A 13 -27.13 8.38 -7.57
CA ASN A 13 -26.91 7.02 -8.05
C ASN A 13 -26.55 7.05 -9.53
N ASN A 14 -25.34 6.64 -9.88
CA ASN A 14 -24.86 6.60 -11.26
C ASN A 14 -24.75 5.14 -11.72
N THR A 15 -25.58 4.81 -12.70
CA THR A 15 -25.60 3.49 -13.36
C THR A 15 -25.05 3.61 -14.78
N ILE A 16 -24.25 2.63 -15.20
CA ILE A 16 -23.72 2.54 -16.55
C ILE A 16 -24.50 1.47 -17.31
N SER A 17 -25.12 1.84 -18.42
CA SER A 17 -25.82 0.90 -19.28
C SER A 17 -24.87 -0.14 -19.89
N SER A 18 -25.41 -1.28 -20.34
CA SER A 18 -24.62 -2.32 -21.00
C SER A 18 -23.89 -1.81 -22.25
N THR A 19 -24.57 -0.93 -23.02
CA THR A 19 -24.01 -0.30 -24.21
C THR A 19 -22.84 0.64 -23.85
N GLN A 20 -23.01 1.52 -22.85
CA GLN A 20 -21.95 2.39 -22.36
C GLN A 20 -20.76 1.58 -21.82
N ARG A 21 -21.03 0.46 -21.15
CA ARG A 21 -19.98 -0.42 -20.61
C ARG A 21 -19.14 -1.04 -21.73
N ALA A 22 -19.73 -1.43 -22.83
CA ALA A 22 -19.01 -1.90 -24.01
C ALA A 22 -18.08 -0.80 -24.57
N TYR A 23 -18.60 0.41 -24.76
CA TYR A 23 -17.78 1.56 -25.23
C TYR A 23 -16.63 1.90 -24.30
N LEU A 24 -16.81 1.79 -22.98
CA LEU A 24 -15.74 2.05 -22.00
C LEU A 24 -14.65 0.98 -22.04
N LEU A 25 -14.97 -0.27 -22.37
CA LEU A 25 -14.00 -1.34 -22.61
C LEU A 25 -13.15 -1.08 -23.86
N ASP A 26 -13.74 -0.44 -24.88
CA ASP A 26 -13.06 -0.05 -26.12
C ASP A 26 -12.27 1.28 -25.98
N GLY A 27 -12.13 1.81 -24.76
CA GLY A 27 -11.33 3.02 -24.48
C GLY A 27 -12.06 4.36 -24.63
N ALA A 28 -13.39 4.35 -24.84
CA ALA A 28 -14.18 5.58 -24.87
C ALA A 28 -14.19 6.27 -23.49
N LYS A 29 -14.34 7.62 -23.49
CA LYS A 29 -14.43 8.39 -22.24
C LYS A 29 -15.79 8.16 -21.57
N GLY A 30 -15.75 7.94 -20.24
CA GLY A 30 -16.94 7.86 -19.40
C GLY A 30 -17.58 9.22 -19.10
N ASN A 31 -18.66 9.20 -18.34
CA ASN A 31 -19.23 10.42 -17.76
C ASN A 31 -18.32 10.94 -16.64
N PHE A 32 -18.31 12.28 -16.46
CA PHE A 32 -17.47 12.91 -15.45
C PHE A 32 -18.32 13.55 -14.35
N ILE A 33 -17.91 13.31 -13.09
CA ILE A 33 -18.34 14.11 -11.95
C ILE A 33 -17.35 15.27 -11.81
N LYS A 34 -17.85 16.49 -11.72
CA LYS A 34 -17.05 17.71 -11.50
C LYS A 34 -17.12 18.11 -10.04
N GLY A 35 -15.99 18.57 -9.49
CA GLY A 35 -15.87 19.02 -8.11
C GLY A 35 -15.56 17.89 -7.13
N GLU A 36 -15.54 18.24 -5.85
CA GLU A 36 -15.28 17.30 -4.76
C GLU A 36 -16.41 16.27 -4.64
N ALA A 37 -16.02 15.00 -4.51
CA ALA A 37 -16.96 13.90 -4.36
C ALA A 37 -16.38 12.73 -3.57
N ILE A 38 -17.24 12.03 -2.81
CA ILE A 38 -16.97 10.69 -2.29
C ILE A 38 -17.70 9.70 -3.18
N ILE A 39 -16.97 8.73 -3.73
CA ILE A 39 -17.45 7.77 -4.70
C ILE A 39 -17.45 6.37 -4.08
N PHE A 40 -18.62 5.77 -3.93
CA PHE A 40 -18.78 4.38 -3.52
C PHE A 40 -19.02 3.51 -4.75
N LYS A 41 -18.12 2.61 -5.03
CA LYS A 41 -18.31 1.62 -6.09
C LYS A 41 -19.35 0.60 -5.65
N LYS A 42 -20.37 0.36 -6.45
CA LYS A 42 -21.50 -0.53 -6.08
C LYS A 42 -21.09 -1.99 -5.88
N ARG A 43 -20.02 -2.43 -6.50
CA ARG A 43 -19.52 -3.80 -6.33
C ARG A 43 -18.51 -3.86 -5.18
N LEU A 44 -18.59 -4.92 -4.37
CA LEU A 44 -17.78 -5.14 -3.17
C LEU A 44 -16.25 -5.00 -3.39
N SER A 45 -15.77 -5.33 -4.59
CA SER A 45 -14.35 -5.18 -4.96
C SER A 45 -13.89 -3.75 -5.19
N GLY A 46 -14.80 -2.79 -5.19
CA GLY A 46 -14.52 -1.42 -5.63
C GLY A 46 -14.13 -0.43 -4.53
N GLY A 47 -14.66 -0.58 -3.33
CA GLY A 47 -14.35 0.32 -2.21
C GLY A 47 -14.92 1.73 -2.34
N MET A 48 -14.34 2.64 -1.55
CA MET A 48 -14.68 4.06 -1.49
C MET A 48 -13.46 4.88 -1.93
N GLU A 49 -13.68 5.90 -2.74
CA GLU A 49 -12.67 6.83 -3.26
C GLU A 49 -13.09 8.28 -3.00
N TYR A 50 -12.11 9.18 -2.94
CA TYR A 50 -12.32 10.62 -2.87
C TYR A 50 -11.73 11.28 -4.11
N SER A 51 -12.48 12.21 -4.69
CA SER A 51 -12.05 13.05 -5.81
C SER A 51 -12.07 14.51 -5.40
N GLU A 52 -10.99 15.23 -5.67
CA GLU A 52 -10.88 16.68 -5.36
C GLU A 52 -11.44 17.58 -6.48
N SER A 53 -11.45 17.10 -7.72
CA SER A 53 -11.78 17.97 -8.86
C SER A 53 -12.65 17.33 -9.93
N GLN A 54 -12.22 16.21 -10.44
CA GLN A 54 -12.88 15.51 -11.53
C GLN A 54 -12.71 13.99 -11.41
N TYR A 55 -13.80 13.25 -11.57
CA TYR A 55 -13.81 11.79 -11.53
C TYR A 55 -14.52 11.22 -12.75
N GLU A 56 -13.86 10.28 -13.45
CA GLU A 56 -14.45 9.56 -14.57
C GLU A 56 -15.22 8.34 -14.08
N ILE A 57 -16.52 8.29 -14.38
CA ILE A 57 -17.39 7.16 -14.03
C ILE A 57 -17.21 6.06 -15.07
N ARG A 58 -16.55 4.96 -14.67
CA ARG A 58 -16.35 3.76 -15.50
C ARG A 58 -17.15 2.55 -15.03
N GLN A 59 -17.83 2.64 -13.91
CA GLN A 59 -18.65 1.57 -13.32
C GLN A 59 -19.77 2.15 -12.46
N ASP A 60 -20.76 1.32 -12.16
CA ASP A 60 -21.88 1.73 -11.30
C ASP A 60 -21.35 2.20 -9.94
N CYS A 61 -21.76 3.38 -9.51
CA CYS A 61 -21.33 4.00 -8.28
C CYS A 61 -22.42 4.86 -7.64
N ILE A 62 -22.30 5.10 -6.35
CA ILE A 62 -23.03 6.11 -5.60
C ILE A 62 -22.06 7.24 -5.29
N VAL A 63 -22.49 8.47 -5.50
CA VAL A 63 -21.68 9.67 -5.36
C VAL A 63 -22.31 10.58 -4.31
N LEU A 64 -21.48 11.00 -3.34
CA LEU A 64 -21.83 12.01 -2.36
C LEU A 64 -21.11 13.31 -2.72
N THR A 65 -21.85 14.40 -2.78
CA THR A 65 -21.34 15.76 -2.95
C THR A 65 -21.83 16.65 -1.81
N ALA A 66 -21.09 17.70 -1.49
CA ALA A 66 -21.47 18.60 -0.42
C ALA A 66 -22.86 19.23 -0.68
N ALA A 67 -23.73 19.19 0.32
CA ALA A 67 -24.96 19.99 0.30
C ALA A 67 -24.64 21.43 0.75
N PHE A 68 -25.46 22.37 0.30
CA PHE A 68 -25.31 23.74 0.71
C PHE A 68 -25.46 23.88 2.24
N ASP A 69 -24.49 24.52 2.88
CA ASP A 69 -24.50 24.85 4.33
C ASP A 69 -24.61 23.64 5.29
N SER A 70 -23.99 22.52 4.92
CA SER A 70 -24.06 21.27 5.71
C SER A 70 -23.31 21.33 7.07
N GLY A 71 -22.39 22.31 7.24
CA GLY A 71 -21.54 22.41 8.44
C GLY A 71 -20.47 21.31 8.57
N ILE A 72 -20.30 20.50 7.54
CA ILE A 72 -19.31 19.42 7.48
C ILE A 72 -18.52 19.50 6.16
N LEU A 73 -17.21 19.33 6.25
CA LEU A 73 -16.33 19.23 5.08
C LEU A 73 -16.42 17.83 4.48
N LEU A 74 -16.58 17.73 3.15
CA LEU A 74 -16.72 16.46 2.46
C LEU A 74 -15.50 15.56 2.70
N LYS A 75 -14.29 16.13 2.71
CA LYS A 75 -13.05 15.40 2.97
C LYS A 75 -12.96 14.87 4.41
N TYR A 76 -13.52 15.60 5.40
CA TYR A 76 -13.66 15.09 6.76
C TYR A 76 -14.58 13.86 6.79
N ALA A 77 -15.73 13.94 6.12
CA ALA A 77 -16.65 12.82 6.02
C ALA A 77 -16.00 11.60 5.33
N TYR A 78 -15.19 11.82 4.29
CA TYR A 78 -14.41 10.76 3.66
C TYR A 78 -13.49 10.06 4.67
N TYR A 79 -12.71 10.78 5.46
CA TYR A 79 -11.84 10.21 6.46
C TYR A 79 -12.63 9.50 7.57
N TYR A 80 -13.74 10.08 8.00
CA TYR A 80 -14.64 9.44 8.98
C TYR A 80 -15.16 8.09 8.48
N LEU A 81 -15.63 8.02 7.25
CA LEU A 81 -16.11 6.78 6.62
C LEU A 81 -14.96 5.80 6.34
N LEU A 82 -13.77 6.30 6.06
CA LEU A 82 -12.57 5.48 5.91
C LEU A 82 -12.15 4.83 7.24
N ALA A 83 -12.27 5.55 8.36
CA ALA A 83 -12.04 5.03 9.70
C ALA A 83 -13.10 3.98 10.09
N ASN A 84 -14.35 4.25 9.71
CA ASN A 84 -15.52 3.44 10.04
C ASN A 84 -15.98 2.54 8.88
N LYS A 85 -15.06 1.81 8.26
CA LYS A 85 -15.38 0.95 7.10
C LYS A 85 -16.54 -0.01 7.34
N ASP A 86 -16.70 -0.49 8.56
CA ASP A 86 -17.77 -1.43 8.93
C ASP A 86 -19.17 -0.82 8.81
N LEU A 87 -19.31 0.53 8.90
CA LEU A 87 -20.60 1.21 8.77
C LEU A 87 -21.19 1.02 7.37
N TRP A 88 -20.38 1.04 6.33
CA TRP A 88 -20.84 0.94 4.94
C TRP A 88 -20.50 -0.39 4.27
N ASN A 89 -19.44 -1.12 4.69
CA ASN A 89 -19.13 -2.44 4.15
C ASN A 89 -20.25 -3.47 4.38
N ARG A 90 -20.91 -3.41 5.56
CA ARG A 90 -22.04 -4.29 5.88
C ARG A 90 -23.29 -4.01 5.05
N LEU A 91 -23.36 -2.86 4.39
CA LEU A 91 -24.50 -2.49 3.54
C LEU A 91 -24.44 -3.14 2.15
N TYR A 92 -23.32 -3.77 1.80
CA TYR A 92 -23.23 -4.56 0.58
C TYR A 92 -23.99 -5.87 0.79
N VAL A 93 -25.18 -5.94 0.22
CA VAL A 93 -26.06 -7.13 0.28
C VAL A 93 -26.03 -7.88 -1.03
N GLY A 94 -25.87 -9.21 -0.97
CA GLY A 94 -25.90 -10.08 -2.15
C GLY A 94 -24.85 -11.19 -2.13
N THR A 95 -24.81 -11.99 -3.18
CA THR A 95 -23.79 -13.02 -3.39
C THR A 95 -22.49 -12.39 -3.90
N THR A 96 -21.36 -13.09 -3.76
CA THR A 96 -20.01 -12.63 -4.15
C THR A 96 -19.87 -12.04 -5.57
N ARG A 97 -20.83 -12.27 -6.46
CA ARG A 97 -20.83 -11.75 -7.84
C ARG A 97 -21.84 -10.62 -8.09
N LEU A 98 -22.81 -10.42 -7.20
CA LEU A 98 -23.93 -9.50 -7.39
C LEU A 98 -24.21 -8.67 -6.12
N THR A 99 -23.18 -8.33 -5.34
CA THR A 99 -23.33 -7.43 -4.21
C THR A 99 -23.64 -6.02 -4.70
N ASN A 100 -24.63 -5.39 -4.11
CA ASN A 100 -25.06 -4.06 -4.47
C ASN A 100 -25.19 -3.18 -3.21
N LEU A 101 -24.66 -1.98 -3.28
CA LEU A 101 -24.83 -0.96 -2.25
C LEU A 101 -26.09 -0.13 -2.57
N SER A 102 -26.98 0.01 -1.58
CA SER A 102 -28.19 0.83 -1.71
C SER A 102 -27.87 2.30 -1.35
N GLN A 103 -28.37 3.22 -2.19
CA GLN A 103 -28.28 4.66 -1.90
C GLN A 103 -29.05 5.05 -0.63
N ILE A 104 -30.20 4.42 -0.39
CA ILE A 104 -31.06 4.69 0.80
C ILE A 104 -30.30 4.26 2.07
N ASP A 105 -29.77 3.04 2.07
CA ASP A 105 -29.06 2.51 3.24
C ASP A 105 -27.80 3.32 3.54
N LEU A 106 -27.08 3.75 2.50
CA LEU A 106 -25.93 4.62 2.66
C LEU A 106 -26.33 5.97 3.27
N GLY A 107 -27.45 6.54 2.82
CA GLY A 107 -28.01 7.81 3.35
C GLY A 107 -28.39 7.75 4.82
N MET A 108 -28.71 6.56 5.36
CA MET A 108 -29.08 6.37 6.76
C MET A 108 -27.86 6.29 7.72
N ILE A 109 -26.65 6.23 7.22
CA ILE A 109 -25.45 6.26 8.07
C ILE A 109 -25.37 7.59 8.80
N GLU A 110 -25.19 7.53 10.10
CA GLU A 110 -24.99 8.70 10.95
C GLU A 110 -23.51 9.00 11.12
N ILE A 111 -23.15 10.27 10.92
CA ILE A 111 -21.79 10.80 11.16
C ILE A 111 -21.83 11.75 12.35
N GLU A 112 -20.85 11.57 13.24
CA GLU A 112 -20.56 12.52 14.31
C GLU A 112 -19.39 13.41 13.87
N TYR A 113 -19.54 14.75 14.02
CA TYR A 113 -18.54 15.69 13.56
C TYR A 113 -18.37 16.90 14.48
N PRO A 114 -17.11 17.39 14.65
CA PRO A 114 -16.79 18.57 15.43
C PRO A 114 -17.03 19.87 14.64
N SER A 115 -16.62 21.02 15.20
CA SER A 115 -16.63 22.31 14.51
C SER A 115 -15.74 22.29 13.24
N LEU A 116 -16.03 23.15 12.27
CA LEU A 116 -15.28 23.26 11.02
C LEU A 116 -13.77 23.45 11.25
N SER A 117 -13.39 24.29 12.21
CA SER A 117 -11.98 24.54 12.53
C SER A 117 -11.24 23.27 13.00
N ILE A 118 -11.91 22.37 13.73
CA ILE A 118 -11.33 21.09 14.13
C ILE A 118 -11.27 20.13 12.94
N GLN A 119 -12.31 20.12 12.09
CA GLN A 119 -12.31 19.33 10.87
C GLN A 119 -11.14 19.67 9.96
N GLU A 120 -10.88 20.99 9.72
CA GLU A 120 -9.75 21.47 8.92
C GLU A 120 -8.39 21.02 9.49
N LYS A 121 -8.21 21.08 10.81
CA LYS A 121 -6.98 20.60 11.46
C LYS A 121 -6.77 19.10 11.25
N ILE A 122 -7.84 18.30 11.41
CA ILE A 122 -7.78 16.85 11.20
C ILE A 122 -7.45 16.54 9.74
N ILE A 123 -8.12 17.19 8.79
CA ILE A 123 -7.86 17.01 7.36
C ILE A 123 -6.40 17.38 7.05
N GLY A 124 -5.92 18.54 7.51
CA GLY A 124 -4.56 19.00 7.26
C GLY A 124 -3.50 18.02 7.76
N LEU A 125 -3.72 17.42 8.92
CA LEU A 125 -2.80 16.41 9.48
C LEU A 125 -2.80 15.13 8.66
N LEU A 126 -3.98 14.58 8.33
CA LEU A 126 -4.11 13.34 7.56
C LEU A 126 -3.61 13.50 6.11
N ASP A 127 -3.91 14.63 5.47
CA ASP A 127 -3.41 14.98 4.13
C ASP A 127 -1.89 15.11 4.12
N GLY A 128 -1.31 15.75 5.13
CA GLY A 128 0.14 15.87 5.28
C GLY A 128 0.84 14.52 5.29
N ILE A 129 0.30 13.55 6.04
CA ILE A 129 0.85 12.20 6.10
C ILE A 129 0.65 11.46 4.78
N SER A 130 -0.54 11.54 4.17
CA SER A 130 -0.83 10.93 2.87
C SER A 130 0.12 11.43 1.79
N LYS A 131 0.35 12.75 1.72
CA LYS A 131 1.29 13.37 0.79
C LYS A 131 2.75 12.92 1.05
N ALA A 132 3.14 12.77 2.31
CA ALA A 132 4.45 12.26 2.66
C ALA A 132 4.61 10.79 2.19
N GLN A 133 3.60 9.95 2.33
CA GLN A 133 3.59 8.57 1.82
C GLN A 133 3.72 8.53 0.29
N GLU A 134 2.95 9.34 -0.43
CA GLU A 134 3.05 9.44 -1.89
C GLU A 134 4.44 9.88 -2.35
N ASN A 135 5.05 10.84 -1.66
CA ASN A 135 6.40 11.28 -1.96
C ASN A 135 7.43 10.17 -1.74
N ARG A 136 7.26 9.30 -0.71
CA ARG A 136 8.12 8.13 -0.53
C ARG A 136 7.97 7.11 -1.66
N VAL A 137 6.73 6.87 -2.12
CA VAL A 137 6.48 5.99 -3.28
C VAL A 137 7.14 6.54 -4.55
N LYS A 138 7.00 7.84 -4.83
CA LYS A 138 7.66 8.50 -5.97
C LYS A 138 9.18 8.41 -5.87
N SER A 139 9.75 8.66 -4.69
CA SER A 139 11.21 8.56 -4.47
C SER A 139 11.74 7.14 -4.68
N LEU A 140 11.02 6.13 -4.20
CA LEU A 140 11.40 4.72 -4.43
C LEU A 140 11.41 4.37 -5.92
N ARG A 141 10.43 4.86 -6.68
CA ARG A 141 10.38 4.67 -8.14
C ARG A 141 11.57 5.34 -8.83
N ILE A 142 11.86 6.60 -8.48
CA ILE A 142 13.01 7.33 -9.05
C ILE A 142 14.33 6.59 -8.77
N LEU A 143 14.52 6.05 -7.57
CA LEU A 143 15.74 5.28 -7.25
C LEU A 143 15.83 3.98 -8.04
N SER A 144 14.71 3.30 -8.28
CA SER A 144 14.65 2.12 -9.12
C SER A 144 15.01 2.45 -10.58
N ASP A 145 14.41 3.52 -11.12
CA ASP A 145 14.70 4.01 -12.49
C ASP A 145 16.15 4.48 -12.62
N PHE A 146 16.72 5.05 -11.55
CA PHE A 146 18.14 5.46 -11.53
C PHE A 146 19.08 4.26 -11.66
N LEU A 147 18.81 3.13 -11.00
CA LEU A 147 19.64 1.93 -11.13
C LEU A 147 19.68 1.42 -12.58
N LEU A 148 18.52 1.41 -13.24
CA LEU A 148 18.44 1.04 -14.65
C LEU A 148 19.19 2.03 -15.54
N SER A 149 19.00 3.33 -15.32
CA SER A 149 19.68 4.39 -16.07
C SER A 149 21.19 4.34 -15.87
N TYR A 150 21.66 4.06 -14.68
CA TYR A 150 23.07 3.89 -14.37
C TYR A 150 23.67 2.70 -15.13
N TYR A 151 22.98 1.55 -15.13
CA TYR A 151 23.38 0.39 -15.93
C TYR A 151 23.51 0.73 -17.43
N LEU A 152 22.51 1.41 -18.00
CA LEU A 152 22.50 1.81 -19.40
C LEU A 152 23.63 2.82 -19.73
N SER A 153 23.89 3.76 -18.82
CA SER A 153 24.97 4.73 -18.93
C SER A 153 26.34 4.06 -18.93
N LEU A 154 26.60 3.13 -18.01
CA LEU A 154 27.83 2.34 -18.02
C LEU A 154 27.99 1.59 -19.35
N ARG A 155 26.94 0.90 -19.78
CA ARG A 155 26.92 0.17 -21.04
C ARG A 155 27.28 1.09 -22.25
N SER A 156 26.72 2.29 -22.24
CA SER A 156 27.01 3.29 -23.29
C SER A 156 28.44 3.80 -23.23
N SER A 157 28.97 4.07 -22.04
CA SER A 157 30.33 4.59 -21.85
C SER A 157 31.40 3.62 -22.27
N TYR A 158 31.23 2.33 -22.00
CA TYR A 158 32.18 1.30 -22.45
C TYR A 158 31.99 0.87 -23.91
N GLY A 159 30.81 1.14 -24.53
CA GLY A 159 30.54 0.91 -25.95
C GLY A 159 30.92 -0.51 -26.42
N ARG A 160 31.89 -0.61 -27.38
CA ARG A 160 32.35 -1.90 -27.88
C ARG A 160 33.14 -2.73 -26.87
N TYR A 161 33.67 -2.12 -25.84
CA TYR A 161 34.42 -2.78 -24.75
C TYR A 161 33.51 -3.23 -23.58
N TRP A 162 32.19 -3.15 -23.73
CA TRP A 162 31.21 -3.55 -22.68
C TRP A 162 31.25 -5.04 -22.33
N GLY A 163 32.18 -5.82 -22.81
CA GLY A 163 32.31 -7.21 -22.47
C GLY A 163 31.85 -8.20 -23.55
N LYS A 164 31.67 -9.46 -23.17
CA LYS A 164 31.33 -10.57 -24.07
C LYS A 164 29.86 -10.94 -23.98
N ASP A 165 29.26 -11.29 -25.12
CA ASP A 165 27.90 -11.86 -25.16
C ASP A 165 27.92 -13.25 -24.53
N ILE A 166 27.07 -13.49 -23.55
CA ILE A 166 26.94 -14.75 -22.83
C ILE A 166 25.49 -15.10 -22.61
N LYS A 167 25.14 -16.37 -22.73
CA LYS A 167 23.80 -16.84 -22.30
C LYS A 167 23.73 -16.92 -20.80
N VAL A 168 22.62 -16.45 -20.20
CA VAL A 168 22.36 -16.50 -18.76
C VAL A 168 22.46 -17.94 -18.22
N GLY A 169 22.08 -18.94 -19.03
CA GLY A 169 22.24 -20.36 -18.70
C GLY A 169 23.66 -20.79 -18.36
N ASN A 170 24.67 -20.12 -18.92
CA ASN A 170 26.07 -20.40 -18.61
C ASN A 170 26.54 -19.73 -17.29
N LEU A 171 25.73 -18.86 -16.72
CA LEU A 171 25.98 -18.13 -15.48
C LEU A 171 25.15 -18.70 -14.30
N VAL A 172 24.10 -19.46 -14.58
CA VAL A 172 23.19 -20.00 -13.58
C VAL A 172 23.56 -21.45 -13.27
N LYS A 173 23.93 -21.75 -12.02
CA LYS A 173 24.28 -23.09 -11.55
C LYS A 173 23.05 -23.93 -11.18
N GLY A 174 21.95 -23.32 -10.82
CA GLY A 174 20.75 -24.01 -10.38
C GLY A 174 19.57 -23.09 -10.14
N PHE A 175 18.40 -23.68 -10.01
CA PHE A 175 17.20 -22.94 -9.60
C PHE A 175 16.33 -23.77 -8.68
N CYS A 176 15.53 -23.10 -7.85
CA CYS A 176 14.45 -23.71 -7.08
C CYS A 176 13.19 -22.85 -7.10
N LYS A 177 12.03 -23.53 -7.01
CA LYS A 177 10.72 -22.90 -6.96
C LYS A 177 10.23 -22.86 -5.51
N LYS A 178 9.81 -21.69 -5.04
CA LYS A 178 9.25 -21.50 -3.68
C LYS A 178 7.83 -20.96 -3.74
N LYS A 179 7.04 -21.18 -2.69
CA LYS A 179 5.75 -20.47 -2.53
C LYS A 179 6.02 -18.97 -2.40
N SER A 180 5.28 -18.16 -3.15
CA SER A 180 5.36 -16.70 -3.03
C SER A 180 4.32 -16.22 -2.02
N THR A 181 4.73 -15.32 -1.14
CA THR A 181 3.84 -14.55 -0.25
C THR A 181 3.57 -13.14 -0.81
N LYS A 182 4.20 -12.78 -1.93
CA LYS A 182 4.05 -11.48 -2.57
C LYS A 182 2.80 -11.39 -3.43
N SER A 183 2.27 -10.18 -3.56
CA SER A 183 1.06 -9.88 -4.32
C SER A 183 1.30 -9.93 -5.84
N PHE A 184 0.22 -9.90 -6.61
CA PHE A 184 0.25 -9.87 -8.08
C PHE A 184 1.00 -8.64 -8.65
N HIS A 185 1.16 -7.57 -7.86
CA HIS A 185 1.88 -6.35 -8.24
C HIS A 185 3.40 -6.52 -8.38
N ASP A 186 3.96 -7.62 -7.85
CA ASP A 186 5.40 -7.92 -7.95
C ASP A 186 5.74 -8.79 -9.16
N PHE A 187 4.79 -8.96 -10.09
CA PHE A 187 4.99 -9.80 -11.26
C PHE A 187 6.10 -9.27 -12.18
N GLY A 188 7.03 -10.13 -12.59
CA GLY A 188 8.18 -9.77 -13.41
C GLY A 188 9.34 -9.15 -12.62
N GLN A 189 9.19 -8.91 -11.32
CA GLN A 189 10.25 -8.32 -10.51
C GLN A 189 11.42 -9.27 -10.32
N ILE A 190 12.63 -8.78 -10.57
CA ILE A 190 13.89 -9.48 -10.27
C ILE A 190 14.54 -8.82 -9.07
N VAL A 191 14.87 -9.61 -8.05
CA VAL A 191 15.50 -9.15 -6.81
C VAL A 191 16.83 -9.86 -6.63
N PRO A 192 17.98 -9.14 -6.58
CA PRO A 192 19.27 -9.76 -6.36
C PRO A 192 19.42 -10.29 -4.93
N MET A 193 20.21 -11.35 -4.82
CA MET A 193 20.67 -11.92 -3.57
C MET A 193 22.20 -12.13 -3.64
N PRO A 194 22.89 -12.29 -2.51
CA PRO A 194 24.33 -12.49 -2.49
C PRO A 194 24.82 -13.68 -3.35
N THR A 195 24.00 -14.70 -3.54
CA THR A 195 24.33 -15.93 -4.28
C THR A 195 23.58 -16.07 -5.60
N GLY A 196 22.76 -15.06 -6.00
CA GLY A 196 21.96 -15.15 -7.20
C GLY A 196 20.86 -14.09 -7.28
N PHE A 197 19.68 -14.49 -7.76
CA PHE A 197 18.52 -13.60 -7.84
C PHE A 197 17.21 -14.35 -7.68
N GLU A 198 16.17 -13.62 -7.32
CA GLU A 198 14.78 -14.08 -7.25
C GLU A 198 13.99 -13.47 -8.40
N LEU A 199 13.15 -14.25 -9.04
CA LEU A 199 12.16 -13.79 -10.02
C LEU A 199 10.77 -14.11 -9.51
N TYR A 200 9.87 -13.13 -9.56
CA TYR A 200 8.46 -13.25 -9.20
C TYR A 200 7.59 -13.32 -10.46
N ALA A 201 7.10 -14.51 -10.79
CA ALA A 201 6.23 -14.75 -11.94
C ALA A 201 5.08 -15.68 -11.54
N GLY A 202 4.08 -15.15 -10.81
CA GLY A 202 3.01 -15.92 -10.20
C GLY A 202 3.47 -16.85 -9.06
N LYS A 203 4.75 -17.21 -9.08
CA LYS A 203 5.49 -17.97 -8.04
C LYS A 203 6.86 -17.32 -7.88
N LYS A 204 7.56 -17.69 -6.81
CA LYS A 204 8.92 -17.23 -6.56
C LYS A 204 9.92 -18.28 -7.10
N TYR A 205 10.77 -17.84 -8.01
CA TYR A 205 11.87 -18.63 -8.56
C TYR A 205 13.19 -18.08 -8.04
N VAL A 206 14.02 -18.92 -7.48
CA VAL A 206 15.35 -18.55 -6.95
C VAL A 206 16.40 -19.18 -7.84
N PHE A 207 17.26 -18.35 -8.41
CA PHE A 207 18.37 -18.75 -9.27
C PHE A 207 19.69 -18.56 -8.55
N THR A 208 20.54 -19.58 -8.55
CA THR A 208 21.90 -19.51 -8.03
C THR A 208 22.86 -19.23 -9.17
N VAL A 209 23.71 -18.24 -8.99
CA VAL A 209 24.64 -17.72 -10.04
C VAL A 209 26.07 -18.22 -9.79
N ASP A 210 26.81 -18.41 -10.86
CA ASP A 210 28.26 -18.73 -10.80
C ASP A 210 29.06 -17.55 -10.22
N THR A 211 30.16 -17.85 -9.54
CA THR A 211 31.07 -16.86 -8.95
C THR A 211 31.71 -15.93 -9.98
N LYS A 212 31.67 -16.27 -11.26
CA LYS A 212 32.17 -15.46 -12.39
C LYS A 212 31.25 -14.30 -12.76
N CYS A 213 30.05 -14.24 -12.19
CA CYS A 213 29.08 -13.20 -12.47
C CYS A 213 28.54 -12.60 -11.17
N ASN A 214 28.54 -11.29 -11.12
CA ASN A 214 27.96 -10.57 -9.99
C ASN A 214 26.42 -10.63 -10.05
N PRO A 215 25.74 -11.15 -8.99
CA PRO A 215 24.28 -11.30 -8.97
C PRO A 215 23.53 -9.96 -9.07
N TYR A 216 24.07 -8.89 -8.50
CA TYR A 216 23.44 -7.56 -8.53
C TYR A 216 23.47 -6.98 -9.93
N PHE A 217 24.61 -7.11 -10.61
CA PHE A 217 24.75 -6.74 -12.01
C PHE A 217 23.81 -7.55 -12.91
N LEU A 218 23.80 -8.88 -12.76
CA LEU A 218 22.97 -9.78 -13.56
C LEU A 218 21.47 -9.46 -13.40
N SER A 219 21.03 -9.17 -12.19
CA SER A 219 19.62 -8.84 -11.91
C SER A 219 19.15 -7.62 -12.69
N VAL A 220 19.96 -6.56 -12.72
CA VAL A 220 19.61 -5.32 -13.44
C VAL A 220 19.76 -5.52 -14.95
N ALA A 221 20.79 -6.25 -15.40
CA ALA A 221 20.95 -6.59 -16.82
C ALA A 221 19.76 -7.39 -17.37
N LEU A 222 19.24 -8.33 -16.59
CA LEU A 222 18.01 -9.07 -16.91
C LEU A 222 16.78 -8.17 -16.91
N SER A 223 16.63 -7.29 -15.90
CA SER A 223 15.51 -6.34 -15.85
C SER A 223 15.53 -5.33 -17.02
N ALA A 224 16.71 -5.04 -17.57
CA ALA A 224 16.87 -4.18 -18.73
C ALA A 224 16.68 -4.91 -20.08
N SER A 225 16.49 -6.24 -20.07
CA SER A 225 16.39 -7.04 -21.28
C SER A 225 14.98 -7.01 -21.85
N GLU A 226 14.83 -6.46 -23.06
CA GLU A 226 13.56 -6.50 -23.82
C GLU A 226 13.08 -7.94 -24.02
N MET A 227 13.99 -8.88 -24.25
CA MET A 227 13.66 -10.30 -24.40
C MET A 227 12.99 -10.86 -23.17
N LEU A 228 13.40 -10.48 -21.95
CA LEU A 228 12.75 -10.90 -20.73
C LEU A 228 11.34 -10.31 -20.61
N HIS A 229 11.12 -9.06 -20.98
CA HIS A 229 9.80 -8.44 -20.99
C HIS A 229 8.83 -9.20 -21.91
N ILE A 230 9.25 -9.51 -23.11
CA ILE A 230 8.45 -10.30 -24.08
C ILE A 230 8.13 -11.69 -23.51
N LEU A 231 9.10 -12.35 -22.87
CA LEU A 231 8.89 -13.67 -22.26
C LEU A 231 7.92 -13.63 -21.08
N LEU A 232 7.87 -12.55 -20.32
CA LEU A 232 6.96 -12.36 -19.19
C LEU A 232 5.53 -11.99 -19.65
N GLU A 233 5.35 -11.51 -20.87
CA GLU A 233 4.03 -11.27 -21.46
C GLU A 233 3.39 -12.56 -22.01
N ASP A 234 4.18 -13.59 -22.34
CA ASP A 234 3.66 -14.88 -22.80
C ASP A 234 3.08 -15.70 -21.65
N LYS A 235 1.76 -15.75 -21.58
CA LYS A 235 1.02 -16.51 -20.55
C LYS A 235 1.40 -17.99 -20.50
N LEU A 236 1.71 -18.61 -21.64
CA LEU A 236 2.09 -20.04 -21.71
C LEU A 236 3.45 -20.28 -21.04
N THR A 237 4.38 -19.38 -21.22
CA THR A 237 5.70 -19.42 -20.58
C THR A 237 5.60 -19.22 -19.08
N ILE A 238 4.79 -18.26 -18.62
CA ILE A 238 4.62 -17.93 -17.20
C ILE A 238 4.03 -19.10 -16.40
N TYR A 239 3.02 -19.77 -16.93
CA TYR A 239 2.35 -20.87 -16.22
C TYR A 239 3.15 -22.17 -16.24
N ASN A 240 4.16 -22.30 -17.11
CA ASN A 240 5.02 -23.47 -17.16
C ASN A 240 6.42 -23.18 -16.59
N PRO A 241 6.75 -23.68 -15.39
CA PRO A 241 8.05 -23.41 -14.74
C PRO A 241 9.26 -23.79 -15.57
N LEU A 242 9.21 -24.91 -16.29
CA LEU A 242 10.33 -25.39 -17.09
C LEU A 242 10.55 -24.49 -18.31
N ARG A 243 9.48 -24.05 -18.97
CA ARG A 243 9.58 -23.11 -20.09
C ARG A 243 10.14 -21.76 -19.62
N LEU A 244 9.65 -21.25 -18.49
CA LEU A 244 10.15 -19.97 -17.93
C LEU A 244 11.64 -20.05 -17.61
N VAL A 245 12.10 -21.12 -16.96
CA VAL A 245 13.51 -21.29 -16.63
C VAL A 245 14.35 -21.43 -17.90
N SER A 246 13.94 -22.27 -18.87
CA SER A 246 14.62 -22.42 -20.14
C SER A 246 14.68 -21.10 -20.93
N ALA A 247 13.60 -20.31 -20.92
CA ALA A 247 13.53 -19.02 -21.56
C ALA A 247 14.54 -18.04 -20.95
N ILE A 248 14.60 -17.96 -19.60
CA ILE A 248 15.57 -17.10 -18.89
C ILE A 248 17.02 -17.54 -19.18
N GLN A 249 17.28 -18.85 -19.19
CA GLN A 249 18.61 -19.37 -19.49
C GLN A 249 19.08 -19.03 -20.91
N ASN A 250 18.16 -18.86 -21.86
CA ASN A 250 18.46 -18.48 -23.24
C ASN A 250 18.60 -16.96 -23.45
N VAL A 251 18.28 -16.13 -22.46
CA VAL A 251 18.52 -14.69 -22.55
C VAL A 251 20.01 -14.43 -22.74
N GLN A 252 20.35 -13.60 -23.73
CA GLN A 252 21.72 -13.15 -23.96
C GLN A 252 21.93 -11.81 -23.25
N ILE A 253 23.03 -11.72 -22.52
CA ILE A 253 23.49 -10.48 -21.90
C ILE A 253 24.95 -10.26 -22.25
N ARG A 254 25.42 -9.02 -22.19
CA ARG A 254 26.83 -8.70 -22.22
C ARG A 254 27.38 -8.63 -20.82
N LEU A 255 28.38 -9.45 -20.52
CA LEU A 255 29.03 -9.50 -19.21
C LEU A 255 30.34 -8.70 -19.27
N PRO A 256 30.43 -7.57 -18.56
CA PRO A 256 31.67 -6.79 -18.49
C PRO A 256 32.71 -7.46 -17.57
N GLU A 257 33.91 -6.91 -17.55
CA GLU A 257 34.95 -7.36 -16.63
C GLU A 257 34.55 -7.22 -15.17
N ASP A 258 35.20 -8.02 -14.30
CA ASP A 258 34.87 -8.10 -12.87
C ASP A 258 34.96 -6.76 -12.15
N GLU A 259 35.84 -5.88 -12.57
CA GLU A 259 36.01 -4.56 -11.98
C GLU A 259 34.74 -3.70 -12.17
N VAL A 260 34.21 -3.67 -13.38
CA VAL A 260 32.98 -2.94 -13.69
C VAL A 260 31.77 -3.54 -12.97
N GLN A 261 31.71 -4.88 -12.86
CA GLN A 261 30.66 -5.56 -12.10
C GLN A 261 30.71 -5.21 -10.60
N ARG A 262 31.92 -5.10 -10.00
CA ARG A 262 32.11 -4.71 -8.59
C ARG A 262 31.77 -3.25 -8.35
N GLU A 263 32.14 -2.35 -9.28
CA GLU A 263 31.73 -0.94 -9.20
C GLU A 263 30.22 -0.82 -9.21
N PHE A 264 29.54 -1.55 -10.09
CA PHE A 264 28.08 -1.59 -10.17
C PHE A 264 27.47 -2.12 -8.85
N GLU A 265 28.01 -3.21 -8.30
CA GLU A 265 27.55 -3.77 -7.03
C GLU A 265 27.63 -2.77 -5.89
N ASN A 266 28.75 -2.05 -5.77
CA ASN A 266 28.94 -1.06 -4.73
C ASN A 266 27.89 0.05 -4.83
N ARG A 267 27.64 0.55 -6.04
CA ARG A 267 26.59 1.55 -6.29
C ARG A 267 25.20 0.99 -6.01
N TYR A 268 24.92 -0.23 -6.45
CA TYR A 268 23.67 -0.91 -6.17
C TYR A 268 23.39 -0.99 -4.67
N LYS A 269 24.35 -1.48 -3.89
CA LYS A 269 24.21 -1.62 -2.42
C LYS A 269 23.96 -0.28 -1.71
N GLN A 270 24.60 0.80 -2.18
CA GLN A 270 24.34 2.14 -1.65
C GLN A 270 22.89 2.56 -1.87
N ILE A 271 22.39 2.40 -3.09
CA ILE A 271 21.01 2.76 -3.46
C ILE A 271 20.00 1.86 -2.76
N ASP A 272 20.23 0.55 -2.72
CA ASP A 272 19.38 -0.42 -1.99
C ASP A 272 19.27 -0.07 -0.50
N GLY A 273 20.36 0.35 0.12
CA GLY A 273 20.36 0.85 1.50
C GLY A 273 19.46 2.09 1.69
N ILE A 274 19.47 3.02 0.73
CA ILE A 274 18.58 4.19 0.75
C ILE A 274 17.13 3.75 0.53
N MET A 275 16.87 2.86 -0.43
CA MET A 275 15.52 2.35 -0.72
C MET A 275 14.91 1.62 0.49
N LYS A 276 15.69 0.82 1.21
CA LYS A 276 15.24 0.15 2.45
C LYS A 276 14.82 1.15 3.52
N LYS A 277 15.64 2.19 3.78
CA LYS A 277 15.29 3.25 4.73
C LYS A 277 14.03 4.02 4.31
N MET A 278 13.85 4.27 3.03
CA MET A 278 12.65 4.92 2.51
C MET A 278 11.41 4.03 2.64
N GLN A 279 11.54 2.73 2.40
CA GLN A 279 10.44 1.77 2.61
C GLN A 279 10.03 1.69 4.08
N GLU A 280 11.01 1.59 5.00
CA GLU A 280 10.74 1.63 6.44
C GLU A 280 10.04 2.94 6.85
N SER A 281 10.48 4.08 6.32
CA SER A 281 9.83 5.38 6.56
C SER A 281 8.40 5.41 6.05
N LYS A 282 8.14 4.87 4.84
CA LYS A 282 6.79 4.74 4.28
C LYS A 282 5.90 3.88 5.17
N ASP A 283 6.41 2.74 5.65
CA ASP A 283 5.65 1.83 6.51
C ASP A 283 5.32 2.46 7.87
N LYS A 284 6.24 3.25 8.43
CA LYS A 284 5.98 4.05 9.64
C LYS A 284 4.90 5.11 9.40
N LEU A 285 4.95 5.82 8.27
CA LEU A 285 3.91 6.79 7.90
C LEU A 285 2.54 6.13 7.72
N SER A 286 2.48 4.93 7.13
CA SER A 286 1.21 4.19 7.00
C SER A 286 0.63 3.82 8.36
N ARG A 287 1.47 3.36 9.27
CA ARG A 287 1.03 3.06 10.65
C ARG A 287 0.57 4.31 11.38
N LEU A 288 1.30 5.42 11.24
CA LEU A 288 0.93 6.70 11.83
C LEU A 288 -0.43 7.19 11.31
N PHE A 289 -0.66 7.10 10.00
CA PHE A 289 -1.94 7.43 9.40
C PHE A 289 -3.09 6.62 10.00
N ASP A 290 -2.96 5.30 10.06
CA ASP A 290 -4.00 4.41 10.62
C ASP A 290 -4.29 4.74 12.09
N ILE A 291 -3.26 5.03 12.86
CA ILE A 291 -3.36 5.39 14.27
C ILE A 291 -4.12 6.72 14.42
N LEU A 292 -3.73 7.76 13.70
CA LEU A 292 -4.37 9.06 13.77
C LEU A 292 -5.81 9.02 13.27
N LEU A 293 -6.05 8.32 12.16
CA LEU A 293 -7.37 8.11 11.61
C LEU A 293 -8.32 7.54 12.69
N TYR A 294 -7.85 6.50 13.40
CA TYR A 294 -8.63 5.89 14.48
C TYR A 294 -8.86 6.86 15.65
N SER A 295 -7.81 7.49 16.15
CA SER A 295 -7.88 8.29 17.39
C SER A 295 -8.68 9.55 17.22
N LEU A 296 -8.47 10.27 16.12
CA LEU A 296 -9.14 11.55 15.89
C LEU A 296 -10.60 11.39 15.50
N LEU A 297 -10.93 10.32 14.74
CA LEU A 297 -12.25 10.16 14.14
C LEU A 297 -13.17 9.20 14.91
N LEU A 298 -12.61 8.18 15.57
CA LEU A 298 -13.42 7.21 16.32
C LEU A 298 -13.46 7.49 17.81
N ARG A 299 -12.37 8.01 18.39
CA ARG A 299 -12.29 8.31 19.82
C ARG A 299 -12.56 9.77 20.13
N GLY A 300 -12.61 10.65 19.13
CA GLY A 300 -12.84 12.07 19.31
C GLY A 300 -11.74 12.75 20.14
N GLN A 301 -10.51 12.20 20.12
CA GLN A 301 -9.40 12.73 20.92
C GLN A 301 -8.92 14.07 20.36
N GLU A 302 -8.57 14.99 21.24
CA GLU A 302 -7.96 16.23 20.83
C GLU A 302 -6.52 15.98 20.31
N ILE A 303 -6.14 16.72 19.25
CA ILE A 303 -4.82 16.54 18.60
C ILE A 303 -3.67 16.72 19.61
N ASN A 304 -3.81 17.67 20.54
CA ASN A 304 -2.79 17.97 21.54
C ASN A 304 -2.60 16.89 22.62
N GLU A 305 -3.56 15.97 22.75
CA GLU A 305 -3.52 14.87 23.73
C GLU A 305 -2.90 13.58 23.16
N LEU A 306 -2.64 13.55 21.85
CA LEU A 306 -2.11 12.37 21.20
C LEU A 306 -0.63 12.15 21.51
N ARG A 307 -0.33 10.97 22.01
CA ARG A 307 1.04 10.45 22.18
C ARG A 307 1.19 9.15 21.44
N ILE A 308 2.17 9.07 20.55
CA ILE A 308 2.39 7.91 19.70
C ILE A 308 3.75 7.29 19.97
N ASN A 309 3.77 6.00 20.23
CA ASN A 309 5.00 5.22 20.27
C ASN A 309 5.38 4.77 18.86
N LEU A 310 6.27 5.52 18.21
CA LEU A 310 6.79 5.22 16.87
C LEU A 310 8.00 4.28 16.88
N LEU A 311 8.58 3.99 18.05
CA LEU A 311 9.81 3.19 18.17
C LEU A 311 9.54 1.69 18.24
N SER A 312 8.30 1.28 18.52
CA SER A 312 7.92 -0.13 18.53
C SER A 312 7.53 -0.64 17.14
N ASP A 313 7.74 -1.93 16.89
CA ASP A 313 7.26 -2.61 15.67
C ASP A 313 5.73 -2.48 15.48
N ASN A 314 5.02 -2.19 16.57
CA ASN A 314 3.60 -1.90 16.61
C ASN A 314 3.35 -0.66 17.46
N PRO A 315 3.36 0.54 16.88
CA PRO A 315 3.11 1.77 17.60
C PRO A 315 1.71 1.74 18.22
N LEU A 316 1.64 2.05 19.51
CA LEU A 316 0.41 2.21 20.27
C LEU A 316 0.12 3.70 20.42
N ILE A 317 -1.14 4.08 20.27
CA ILE A 317 -1.56 5.39 20.72
C ILE A 317 -1.62 5.35 22.24
N VAL A 318 -0.90 6.24 22.86
CA VAL A 318 -0.97 6.46 24.29
C VAL A 318 -1.57 7.84 24.49
N THR A 319 -2.71 7.88 25.11
CA THR A 319 -3.35 9.12 25.55
C THR A 319 -2.93 9.43 26.98
N THR A 320 -3.29 10.58 27.47
CA THR A 320 -3.24 10.91 28.91
C THR A 320 -4.09 9.92 29.72
N ASP A 321 -5.10 9.34 29.08
CA ASP A 321 -5.93 8.27 29.63
C ASP A 321 -5.33 6.91 29.36
N LYS A 322 -5.50 6.03 30.35
CA LYS A 322 -5.00 4.66 30.31
C LYS A 322 -5.93 3.76 29.51
N TYR A 323 -5.39 2.89 28.66
CA TYR A 323 -6.17 1.98 27.83
C TYR A 323 -6.90 0.92 28.66
N THR A 324 -8.11 0.62 28.25
CA THR A 324 -8.85 -0.58 28.69
C THR A 324 -8.55 -1.77 27.77
N TYR A 325 -8.96 -2.98 28.14
CA TYR A 325 -8.91 -4.14 27.25
C TYR A 325 -9.72 -3.96 25.96
N ASP A 326 -10.84 -3.25 26.04
CA ASP A 326 -11.68 -2.96 24.86
C ASP A 326 -10.99 -2.00 23.92
N ASP A 327 -10.26 -1.02 24.42
CA ASP A 327 -9.42 -0.12 23.63
C ASP A 327 -8.33 -0.90 22.88
N TRP A 328 -7.63 -1.79 23.56
CA TRP A 328 -6.65 -2.67 22.93
C TRP A 328 -7.28 -3.55 21.84
N ARG A 329 -8.45 -4.10 22.11
CA ARG A 329 -9.19 -4.91 21.14
C ARG A 329 -9.49 -4.13 19.85
N ASN A 330 -9.88 -2.87 19.97
CA ASN A 330 -10.17 -2.00 18.84
C ASN A 330 -8.92 -1.65 18.04
N ILE A 331 -7.83 -1.27 18.70
CA ILE A 331 -6.54 -0.99 18.07
C ILE A 331 -6.03 -2.22 17.31
N SER A 332 -6.11 -3.40 17.90
CA SER A 332 -5.67 -4.65 17.28
C SER A 332 -6.50 -5.03 16.06
N SER A 333 -7.80 -4.69 16.03
CA SER A 333 -8.67 -4.99 14.89
C SER A 333 -8.28 -4.24 13.63
N LEU A 334 -7.73 -3.03 13.74
CA LEU A 334 -7.23 -2.24 12.62
C LEU A 334 -6.02 -2.87 11.91
N LYS A 335 -5.28 -3.73 12.59
CA LYS A 335 -4.04 -4.34 12.08
C LYS A 335 -4.21 -5.72 11.46
N GLY A 336 -5.43 -6.24 11.35
CA GLY A 336 -5.69 -7.56 10.78
C GLY A 336 -5.15 -8.74 11.59
N TYR A 337 -4.88 -8.56 12.88
CA TYR A 337 -4.38 -9.62 13.75
C TYR A 337 -5.48 -10.62 14.11
N ASN A 338 -5.34 -11.85 13.63
CA ASN A 338 -6.29 -12.93 13.91
C ASN A 338 -6.27 -13.41 15.38
N ASN A 339 -5.22 -13.07 16.15
CA ASN A 339 -5.08 -13.49 17.54
C ASN A 339 -4.74 -12.31 18.48
N LYS A 340 -5.77 -11.57 18.85
CA LYS A 340 -5.69 -10.33 19.65
C LYS A 340 -5.08 -10.53 21.06
N ARG A 341 -5.35 -11.69 21.70
CA ARG A 341 -4.81 -11.99 23.03
C ARG A 341 -3.31 -12.26 22.98
N ALA A 342 -2.86 -13.09 22.04
CA ALA A 342 -1.45 -13.41 21.90
C ALA A 342 -0.59 -12.16 21.60
N SER A 343 -1.14 -11.21 20.83
CA SER A 343 -0.45 -9.94 20.57
C SER A 343 -0.31 -9.08 21.83
N LEU A 344 -1.36 -8.97 22.64
CA LEU A 344 -1.32 -8.23 23.91
C LEU A 344 -0.30 -8.85 24.87
N TYR A 345 -0.34 -10.16 25.08
CA TYR A 345 0.62 -10.85 25.96
C TYR A 345 2.07 -10.64 25.48
N LYS A 346 2.33 -10.72 24.18
CA LYS A 346 3.66 -10.44 23.63
C LYS A 346 4.16 -9.04 23.95
N TYR A 347 3.28 -8.03 24.01
CA TYR A 347 3.66 -6.66 24.38
C TYR A 347 3.83 -6.47 25.88
N LEU A 348 3.03 -7.14 26.67
CA LEU A 348 3.20 -7.18 28.13
C LEU A 348 4.53 -7.84 28.50
N ASP A 349 4.86 -8.98 27.90
CA ASP A 349 6.11 -9.71 28.13
C ASP A 349 7.33 -8.89 27.71
N LYS A 350 7.25 -8.17 26.61
CA LYS A 350 8.31 -7.25 26.15
C LYS A 350 8.39 -5.96 26.96
N GLY A 351 7.49 -5.73 27.91
CA GLY A 351 7.41 -4.50 28.68
C GLY A 351 7.09 -3.24 27.88
N ILE A 352 6.60 -3.39 26.63
CA ILE A 352 6.15 -2.30 25.75
C ILE A 352 4.84 -1.72 26.29
N VAL A 353 4.00 -2.59 26.81
CA VAL A 353 2.74 -2.25 27.49
C VAL A 353 2.84 -2.71 28.94
N LYS A 354 2.43 -1.87 29.87
CA LYS A 354 2.26 -2.22 31.28
C LYS A 354 0.79 -2.20 31.66
N GLN A 355 0.39 -3.15 32.48
CA GLN A 355 -0.95 -3.16 33.08
C GLN A 355 -0.87 -2.63 34.51
N TYR A 356 -1.90 -1.95 34.95
CA TYR A 356 -2.07 -1.55 36.33
C TYR A 356 -3.56 -1.55 36.68
N PHE A 357 -3.85 -1.71 37.95
CA PHE A 357 -5.21 -1.63 38.48
C PHE A 357 -5.54 -0.17 38.79
N ASP A 358 -6.60 0.33 38.20
CA ASP A 358 -7.14 1.66 38.49
C ASP A 358 -8.23 1.55 39.56
N SER A 359 -7.90 2.00 40.77
CA SER A 359 -8.79 1.93 41.93
C SER A 359 -10.09 2.72 41.75
N ASP A 360 -10.05 3.83 40.99
CA ASP A 360 -11.19 4.73 40.82
C ASP A 360 -12.26 4.12 39.92
N SER A 361 -11.83 3.41 38.87
CA SER A 361 -12.75 2.74 37.93
C SER A 361 -12.93 1.24 38.22
N GLY A 362 -12.15 0.66 39.12
CA GLY A 362 -12.17 -0.78 39.43
C GLY A 362 -11.71 -1.66 38.25
N LYS A 363 -11.00 -1.11 37.27
CA LYS A 363 -10.62 -1.80 36.03
C LYS A 363 -9.10 -1.89 35.84
N ILE A 364 -8.68 -2.93 35.12
CA ILE A 364 -7.29 -3.03 34.66
C ILE A 364 -7.13 -2.15 33.43
N LYS A 365 -6.18 -1.23 33.46
CA LYS A 365 -5.81 -0.33 32.37
C LYS A 365 -4.41 -0.63 31.84
N LEU A 366 -4.15 -0.27 30.58
CA LEU A 366 -2.90 -0.55 29.86
C LEU A 366 -2.20 0.76 29.50
N VAL A 367 -0.88 0.84 29.65
CA VAL A 367 -0.06 2.02 29.32
C VAL A 367 1.15 1.61 28.48
N GLY A 368 1.41 2.29 27.38
CA GLY A 368 2.62 2.12 26.59
C GLY A 368 3.86 2.68 27.30
N ARG A 369 5.02 2.06 27.13
CA ARG A 369 6.26 2.43 27.80
C ARG A 369 6.92 3.67 27.21
N ASP A 370 7.01 3.74 25.88
CA ASP A 370 7.70 4.81 25.15
C ASP A 370 6.69 5.61 24.32
N THR A 371 6.54 6.88 24.64
CA THR A 371 5.57 7.77 24.03
C THR A 371 6.23 9.00 23.44
N ILE A 372 5.83 9.39 22.26
CA ILE A 372 6.23 10.65 21.62
C ILE A 372 5.00 11.56 21.60
N HIS A 373 5.19 12.80 22.03
CA HIS A 373 4.18 13.84 21.85
C HIS A 373 4.19 14.28 20.39
N ILE A 374 3.04 14.42 19.78
CA ILE A 374 2.84 14.99 18.44
C ILE A 374 2.49 16.47 18.59
#